data_960d1bd6fed37921032cea1f4146d129
#
_entry.id   960d1bd6fed37921032cea1f4146d129
#
_cell.length_a   1.000
_cell.length_b   1.000
_cell.length_c   1.000
_cell.angle_alpha   90.00
_cell.angle_beta   90.00
_cell.angle_gamma   90.00
#
_symmetry.space_group_name_H-M   'P 1'
#
loop_
_entity.id
_entity.type
_entity.pdbx_description
1 polymer ?
#
loop_
_entity_poly.entity_id
_entity_poly.type
_entity_poly.pdbx_seq_one_letter_code
_entity_poly.pdbx_strand_id
1 'polypeptide(L)'
;IDITGDSATVDNKGGMTVADADSIGIQIDGDKAVVNNDGDNAISNGGTGTQVNGDEATVNNNGSTTVDGKDSTGTEINGDKAIVNNDGDSTILDGGTGTRITGDDATANNSGNTTVDGQGSTGTEIAGNNAVVNQDGELDVSGGGHGIDITGDSATVDNKGGMTVTDPDSIGIQIDGDKAVVNNDGDSAISNGGTGTQVNGDEATVNNNGKTTVDGQGSTGTEIAGNNAVVNQDGELDVSGGGHGV
;
A
#
# COMPACT_ATOMS: atom_id res chain seq x y z
N ILE A 1 -18.69 -7.42 -14.62
CA ILE A 1 -19.53 -6.21 -14.81
C ILE A 1 -18.71 -5.24 -15.65
N ASP A 2 -19.32 -4.71 -16.72
CA ASP A 2 -18.66 -3.75 -17.62
C ASP A 2 -19.62 -2.59 -17.84
N ILE A 3 -19.21 -1.37 -17.45
CA ILE A 3 -20.01 -0.16 -17.52
C ILE A 3 -19.21 0.96 -18.17
N THR A 4 -19.81 1.64 -19.14
CA THR A 4 -19.25 2.85 -19.75
C THR A 4 -20.16 4.03 -19.43
N GLY A 5 -19.64 5.05 -18.76
CA GLY A 5 -20.36 6.29 -18.44
C GLY A 5 -20.02 6.84 -17.05
N ASP A 6 -20.16 8.14 -16.93
CA ASP A 6 -19.83 8.87 -15.70
C ASP A 6 -20.81 8.60 -14.58
N SER A 7 -20.34 8.75 -13.35
CA SER A 7 -21.13 8.61 -12.12
C SER A 7 -21.81 7.25 -11.95
N ALA A 8 -21.22 6.20 -12.53
CA ALA A 8 -21.68 4.83 -12.36
C ALA A 8 -21.58 4.40 -10.89
N THR A 9 -22.54 3.60 -10.42
CA THR A 9 -22.48 2.99 -9.09
C THR A 9 -22.65 1.47 -9.22
N VAL A 10 -21.75 0.72 -8.61
CA VAL A 10 -21.81 -0.74 -8.50
C VAL A 10 -21.85 -1.13 -7.03
N ASP A 11 -22.90 -1.84 -6.63
CA ASP A 11 -23.00 -2.47 -5.30
C ASP A 11 -22.82 -3.99 -5.46
N ASN A 12 -21.64 -4.49 -5.19
CA ASN A 12 -21.33 -5.91 -5.18
C ASN A 12 -21.43 -6.46 -3.75
N LYS A 13 -22.55 -7.09 -3.43
CA LYS A 13 -22.81 -7.65 -2.10
C LYS A 13 -22.32 -9.08 -1.92
N GLY A 14 -22.00 -9.73 -3.02
CA GLY A 14 -21.43 -11.07 -3.02
C GLY A 14 -19.92 -11.04 -3.16
N GLY A 15 -19.27 -12.12 -2.79
CA GLY A 15 -17.84 -12.28 -3.06
C GLY A 15 -17.55 -12.34 -4.57
N MET A 16 -16.34 -11.95 -4.95
CA MET A 16 -15.87 -11.98 -6.33
C MET A 16 -14.68 -12.93 -6.45
N THR A 17 -14.69 -13.78 -7.48
CA THR A 17 -13.54 -14.62 -7.81
C THR A 17 -13.11 -14.33 -9.25
N VAL A 18 -11.86 -13.90 -9.41
CA VAL A 18 -11.23 -13.65 -10.71
C VAL A 18 -9.94 -14.48 -10.76
N ALA A 19 -9.90 -15.48 -11.63
CA ALA A 19 -8.88 -16.53 -11.54
C ALA A 19 -8.06 -16.75 -12.81
N ASP A 20 -8.26 -15.95 -13.84
CA ASP A 20 -7.54 -16.10 -15.12
C ASP A 20 -6.93 -14.78 -15.56
N ALA A 21 -5.81 -14.86 -16.28
CA ALA A 21 -5.14 -13.71 -16.87
C ALA A 21 -6.10 -12.88 -17.75
N ASP A 22 -5.93 -11.57 -17.71
CA ASP A 22 -6.74 -10.59 -18.46
C ASP A 22 -8.24 -10.58 -18.09
N SER A 23 -8.65 -11.35 -17.07
CA SER A 23 -10.04 -11.33 -16.58
C SER A 23 -10.26 -10.18 -15.61
N ILE A 24 -11.36 -9.44 -15.79
CA ILE A 24 -11.74 -8.33 -14.92
C ILE A 24 -13.12 -8.59 -14.31
N GLY A 25 -13.23 -8.53 -13.00
CA GLY A 25 -14.50 -8.74 -12.30
C GLY A 25 -15.47 -7.58 -12.50
N ILE A 26 -15.02 -6.36 -12.20
CA ILE A 26 -15.77 -5.11 -12.40
C ILE A 26 -14.89 -4.15 -13.17
N GLN A 27 -15.38 -3.65 -14.31
CA GLN A 27 -14.75 -2.61 -15.11
C GLN A 27 -15.69 -1.42 -15.27
N ILE A 28 -15.17 -0.22 -15.04
CA ILE A 28 -15.91 1.02 -15.27
C ILE A 28 -15.01 2.00 -16.03
N ASP A 29 -15.54 2.50 -17.15
CA ASP A 29 -14.90 3.55 -17.96
C ASP A 29 -15.76 4.84 -17.83
N GLY A 30 -15.36 5.74 -16.91
CA GLY A 30 -16.07 7.00 -16.66
C GLY A 30 -15.70 7.64 -15.32
N ASP A 31 -15.86 8.94 -15.25
CA ASP A 31 -15.52 9.73 -14.06
C ASP A 31 -16.53 9.57 -12.93
N LYS A 32 -16.08 9.81 -11.69
CA LYS A 32 -16.94 9.79 -10.49
C LYS A 32 -17.63 8.46 -10.24
N ALA A 33 -17.02 7.38 -10.67
CA ALA A 33 -17.54 6.05 -10.42
C ALA A 33 -17.45 5.71 -8.92
N VAL A 34 -18.45 4.95 -8.43
CA VAL A 34 -18.45 4.41 -7.08
C VAL A 34 -18.62 2.90 -7.14
N VAL A 35 -17.71 2.17 -6.52
CA VAL A 35 -17.79 0.70 -6.38
C VAL A 35 -17.81 0.34 -4.90
N ASN A 36 -18.81 -0.42 -4.48
CA ASN A 36 -18.92 -0.97 -3.14
C ASN A 36 -18.79 -2.50 -3.22
N ASN A 37 -17.70 -3.06 -2.71
CA ASN A 37 -17.46 -4.50 -2.60
C ASN A 37 -17.66 -4.92 -1.15
N ASP A 38 -18.85 -5.46 -0.82
CA ASP A 38 -19.19 -5.88 0.55
C ASP A 38 -18.75 -7.32 0.85
N GLY A 39 -18.60 -8.15 -0.18
CA GLY A 39 -18.18 -9.54 -0.03
C GLY A 39 -16.68 -9.77 -0.23
N ASP A 40 -16.19 -10.93 0.21
CA ASP A 40 -14.79 -11.30 0.09
C ASP A 40 -14.39 -11.50 -1.37
N ASN A 41 -13.22 -11.00 -1.74
CA ASN A 41 -12.69 -11.04 -3.10
C ASN A 41 -11.45 -11.94 -3.17
N ALA A 42 -11.39 -12.80 -4.17
CA ALA A 42 -10.26 -13.67 -4.47
C ALA A 42 -9.81 -13.45 -5.91
N ILE A 43 -8.62 -12.89 -6.10
CA ILE A 43 -8.06 -12.57 -7.39
C ILE A 43 -6.75 -13.34 -7.58
N SER A 44 -6.59 -14.01 -8.72
CA SER A 44 -5.39 -14.80 -8.96
C SER A 44 -5.03 -14.92 -10.44
N ASN A 45 -3.82 -15.45 -10.70
CA ASN A 45 -3.33 -15.80 -12.03
C ASN A 45 -3.38 -14.65 -13.07
N GLY A 46 -3.10 -13.41 -12.64
CA GLY A 46 -3.07 -12.23 -13.52
C GLY A 46 -4.45 -11.60 -13.77
N GLY A 47 -5.43 -11.88 -12.94
CA GLY A 47 -6.75 -11.25 -13.01
C GLY A 47 -6.79 -9.90 -12.29
N THR A 48 -7.77 -9.06 -12.61
CA THR A 48 -8.08 -7.79 -11.94
C THR A 48 -9.47 -7.86 -11.30
N GLY A 49 -9.56 -7.61 -10.01
CA GLY A 49 -10.83 -7.59 -9.30
C GLY A 49 -11.71 -6.44 -9.76
N THR A 50 -11.32 -5.23 -9.44
CA THR A 50 -12.02 -3.99 -9.82
C THR A 50 -11.07 -3.08 -10.61
N GLN A 51 -11.48 -2.64 -11.79
CA GLN A 51 -10.76 -1.66 -12.61
C GLN A 51 -11.65 -0.45 -12.88
N VAL A 52 -11.15 0.74 -12.60
CA VAL A 52 -11.83 1.99 -12.91
C VAL A 52 -10.91 2.89 -13.72
N ASN A 53 -11.38 3.32 -14.89
CA ASN A 53 -10.68 4.29 -15.73
C ASN A 53 -11.48 5.60 -15.72
N GLY A 54 -11.06 6.55 -14.91
CA GLY A 54 -11.72 7.85 -14.77
C GLY A 54 -11.34 8.57 -13.48
N ASP A 55 -11.49 9.88 -13.48
CA ASP A 55 -11.15 10.74 -12.37
C ASP A 55 -12.22 10.71 -11.25
N GLU A 56 -11.79 11.10 -10.05
CA GLU A 56 -12.68 11.22 -8.89
C GLU A 56 -13.41 9.91 -8.52
N ALA A 57 -12.83 8.75 -8.89
CA ALA A 57 -13.42 7.45 -8.57
C ALA A 57 -13.29 7.11 -7.08
N THR A 58 -14.27 6.37 -6.57
CA THR A 58 -14.23 5.82 -5.20
C THR A 58 -14.48 4.32 -5.22
N VAL A 59 -13.59 3.54 -4.61
CA VAL A 59 -13.76 2.10 -4.43
C VAL A 59 -13.74 1.79 -2.93
N ASN A 60 -14.79 1.14 -2.43
CA ASN A 60 -14.93 0.72 -1.05
C ASN A 60 -14.86 -0.82 -1.00
N ASN A 61 -13.82 -1.38 -0.41
CA ASN A 61 -13.62 -2.80 -0.19
C ASN A 61 -13.90 -3.11 1.29
N ASN A 62 -15.15 -3.46 1.59
CA ASN A 62 -15.61 -3.76 2.95
C ASN A 62 -15.32 -5.22 3.34
N GLY A 63 -15.31 -6.13 2.38
CA GLY A 63 -14.93 -7.53 2.58
C GLY A 63 -13.42 -7.75 2.43
N SER A 64 -12.94 -8.91 2.88
CA SER A 64 -11.53 -9.27 2.75
C SER A 64 -11.11 -9.42 1.29
N THR A 65 -9.89 -9.02 0.96
CA THR A 65 -9.35 -9.16 -0.40
C THR A 65 -8.09 -10.01 -0.36
N THR A 66 -8.10 -11.10 -1.13
CA THR A 66 -6.91 -11.93 -1.37
C THR A 66 -6.47 -11.77 -2.81
N VAL A 67 -5.21 -11.40 -3.01
CA VAL A 67 -4.57 -11.26 -4.33
C VAL A 67 -3.38 -12.20 -4.38
N ASP A 68 -3.41 -13.17 -5.27
CA ASP A 68 -2.39 -14.22 -5.36
C ASP A 68 -1.85 -14.34 -6.79
N GLY A 69 -0.54 -14.33 -6.89
CA GLY A 69 0.17 -14.55 -8.14
C GLY A 69 0.49 -13.28 -8.91
N LYS A 70 1.53 -13.42 -9.70
CA LYS A 70 2.10 -12.34 -10.50
C LYS A 70 1.04 -11.71 -11.43
N ASP A 71 1.12 -10.40 -11.54
CA ASP A 71 0.25 -9.56 -12.38
C ASP A 71 -1.24 -9.55 -11.94
N SER A 72 -1.58 -10.18 -10.79
CA SER A 72 -2.91 -10.08 -10.19
C SER A 72 -3.08 -8.75 -9.47
N THR A 73 -4.22 -8.09 -9.64
CA THR A 73 -4.51 -6.79 -8.99
C THR A 73 -5.90 -6.82 -8.34
N GLY A 74 -5.98 -6.49 -7.07
CA GLY A 74 -7.25 -6.39 -6.35
C GLY A 74 -8.10 -5.24 -6.86
N THR A 75 -7.60 -4.02 -6.71
CA THR A 75 -8.22 -2.78 -7.20
C THR A 75 -7.23 -1.98 -8.03
N GLU A 76 -7.62 -1.59 -9.22
CA GLU A 76 -6.85 -0.73 -10.12
C GLU A 76 -7.67 0.51 -10.48
N ILE A 77 -7.09 1.70 -10.28
CA ILE A 77 -7.71 2.95 -10.69
C ILE A 77 -6.73 3.76 -11.55
N ASN A 78 -7.17 4.16 -12.71
CA ASN A 78 -6.44 5.03 -13.63
C ASN A 78 -7.18 6.36 -13.73
N GLY A 79 -6.79 7.33 -12.90
CA GLY A 79 -7.41 8.66 -12.85
C GLY A 79 -7.00 9.45 -11.61
N ASP A 80 -7.12 10.76 -11.70
CA ASP A 80 -6.77 11.67 -10.62
C ASP A 80 -7.83 11.70 -9.52
N LYS A 81 -7.42 12.06 -8.30
CA LYS A 81 -8.29 12.21 -7.12
C LYS A 81 -9.07 10.94 -6.77
N ALA A 82 -8.50 9.80 -7.09
CA ALA A 82 -9.08 8.52 -6.74
C ALA A 82 -9.07 8.29 -5.22
N ILE A 83 -10.08 7.61 -4.71
CA ILE A 83 -10.16 7.21 -3.30
C ILE A 83 -10.40 5.70 -3.24
N VAL A 84 -9.55 4.99 -2.51
CA VAL A 84 -9.76 3.57 -2.18
C VAL A 84 -9.86 3.43 -0.67
N ASN A 85 -10.93 2.81 -0.19
CA ASN A 85 -11.15 2.48 1.21
C ASN A 85 -11.11 0.96 1.35
N ASN A 86 -10.09 0.42 2.02
CA ASN A 86 -9.93 -0.99 2.32
C ASN A 86 -10.25 -1.20 3.81
N ASP A 87 -11.54 -1.46 4.10
CA ASP A 87 -12.01 -1.70 5.47
C ASP A 87 -11.84 -3.18 5.87
N GLY A 88 -11.88 -4.10 4.90
CA GLY A 88 -11.57 -5.50 5.11
C GLY A 88 -10.07 -5.79 5.06
N ASP A 89 -9.66 -6.93 5.63
CA ASP A 89 -8.27 -7.37 5.59
C ASP A 89 -7.81 -7.67 4.16
N SER A 90 -6.57 -7.32 3.85
CA SER A 90 -5.94 -7.54 2.55
C SER A 90 -4.77 -8.52 2.69
N THR A 91 -4.76 -9.57 1.87
CA THR A 91 -3.67 -10.56 1.80
C THR A 91 -3.13 -10.60 0.37
N ILE A 92 -1.87 -10.22 0.18
CA ILE A 92 -1.23 -10.10 -1.12
C ILE A 92 -0.04 -11.05 -1.17
N LEU A 93 -0.03 -11.95 -2.16
CA LEU A 93 0.91 -13.06 -2.24
C LEU A 93 1.52 -13.16 -3.65
N ASP A 94 2.71 -13.74 -3.72
CA ASP A 94 3.35 -14.25 -4.94
C ASP A 94 3.38 -13.27 -6.14
N GLY A 95 3.66 -11.98 -5.87
CA GLY A 95 3.79 -10.93 -6.89
C GLY A 95 2.49 -10.25 -7.27
N GLY A 96 1.45 -10.36 -6.45
CA GLY A 96 0.20 -9.63 -6.61
C GLY A 96 0.28 -8.17 -6.12
N THR A 97 -0.67 -7.34 -6.54
CA THR A 97 -0.86 -5.97 -6.06
C THR A 97 -2.26 -5.83 -5.44
N GLY A 98 -2.35 -5.42 -4.20
CA GLY A 98 -3.64 -5.22 -3.52
C GLY A 98 -4.41 -4.05 -4.13
N THR A 99 -3.85 -2.85 -4.02
CA THR A 99 -4.41 -1.62 -4.60
C THR A 99 -3.36 -0.94 -5.47
N ARG A 100 -3.72 -0.60 -6.69
CA ARG A 100 -2.90 0.19 -7.63
C ARG A 100 -3.66 1.43 -8.06
N ILE A 101 -3.05 2.60 -7.90
CA ILE A 101 -3.62 3.87 -8.37
C ILE A 101 -2.60 4.58 -9.25
N THR A 102 -3.03 4.98 -10.44
CA THR A 102 -2.23 5.83 -11.35
C THR A 102 -2.97 7.14 -11.52
N GLY A 103 -2.44 8.22 -10.91
CA GLY A 103 -3.03 9.55 -10.96
C GLY A 103 -2.62 10.40 -9.76
N ASP A 104 -2.72 11.71 -9.91
CA ASP A 104 -2.38 12.68 -8.86
C ASP A 104 -3.50 12.82 -7.82
N ASP A 105 -3.15 13.35 -6.65
CA ASP A 105 -4.09 13.62 -5.55
C ASP A 105 -4.86 12.37 -5.06
N ALA A 106 -4.30 11.18 -5.23
CA ALA A 106 -4.92 9.92 -4.83
C ALA A 106 -4.91 9.72 -3.31
N THR A 107 -5.92 9.02 -2.79
CA THR A 107 -6.00 8.64 -1.37
C THR A 107 -6.30 7.15 -1.22
N ALA A 108 -5.49 6.44 -0.43
CA ALA A 108 -5.77 5.08 0.00
C ALA A 108 -5.92 5.03 1.53
N ASN A 109 -7.05 4.53 2.00
CA ASN A 109 -7.36 4.34 3.42
C ASN A 109 -7.42 2.83 3.71
N ASN A 110 -6.49 2.33 4.49
CA ASN A 110 -6.37 0.92 4.86
C ASN A 110 -6.71 0.76 6.35
N SER A 111 -7.98 0.53 6.65
CA SER A 111 -8.46 0.31 8.02
C SER A 111 -8.32 -1.14 8.45
N GLY A 112 -8.44 -2.08 7.50
CA GLY A 112 -8.14 -3.49 7.71
C GLY A 112 -6.64 -3.78 7.74
N ASN A 113 -6.27 -4.95 8.24
CA ASN A 113 -4.87 -5.39 8.25
C ASN A 113 -4.41 -5.71 6.82
N THR A 114 -3.16 -5.37 6.52
CA THR A 114 -2.54 -5.66 5.22
C THR A 114 -1.37 -6.60 5.43
N THR A 115 -1.44 -7.79 4.84
CA THR A 115 -0.36 -8.77 4.80
C THR A 115 0.20 -8.87 3.39
N VAL A 116 1.50 -8.65 3.23
CA VAL A 116 2.21 -8.72 1.96
C VAL A 116 3.32 -9.75 2.07
N ASP A 117 3.25 -10.81 1.30
CA ASP A 117 4.26 -11.87 1.31
C ASP A 117 4.67 -12.26 -0.11
N GLY A 118 5.96 -12.40 -0.31
CA GLY A 118 6.56 -12.83 -1.56
C GLY A 118 7.11 -11.71 -2.42
N GLN A 119 8.13 -12.07 -3.18
CA GLN A 119 8.85 -11.14 -4.03
C GLN A 119 7.94 -10.52 -5.10
N GLY A 120 7.95 -9.20 -5.19
CA GLY A 120 7.14 -8.42 -6.12
C GLY A 120 5.68 -8.24 -5.70
N SER A 121 5.30 -8.71 -4.50
CA SER A 121 3.99 -8.39 -3.91
C SER A 121 3.97 -6.96 -3.40
N THR A 122 2.90 -6.23 -3.65
CA THR A 122 2.72 -4.84 -3.17
C THR A 122 1.33 -4.66 -2.56
N GLY A 123 1.25 -4.18 -1.34
CA GLY A 123 -0.01 -3.90 -0.67
C GLY A 123 -0.75 -2.74 -1.34
N THR A 124 -0.17 -1.55 -1.28
CA THR A 124 -0.68 -0.33 -1.92
C THR A 124 0.40 0.30 -2.79
N GLU A 125 0.14 0.46 -4.08
CA GLU A 125 1.00 1.09 -5.06
C GLU A 125 0.32 2.35 -5.61
N ILE A 126 1.00 3.50 -5.54
CA ILE A 126 0.50 4.76 -6.09
C ILE A 126 1.56 5.40 -6.99
N ALA A 127 1.20 5.67 -8.23
CA ALA A 127 2.02 6.43 -9.17
C ALA A 127 1.34 7.78 -9.45
N GLY A 128 1.77 8.82 -8.72
CA GLY A 128 1.21 10.17 -8.83
C GLY A 128 1.68 11.08 -7.70
N ASN A 129 1.56 12.38 -7.90
CA ASN A 129 1.94 13.39 -6.91
C ASN A 129 0.84 13.62 -5.88
N ASN A 130 1.21 14.16 -4.72
CA ASN A 130 0.30 14.48 -3.62
C ASN A 130 -0.50 13.26 -3.12
N ALA A 131 0.02 12.07 -3.26
CA ALA A 131 -0.62 10.85 -2.76
C ALA A 131 -0.73 10.86 -1.24
N VAL A 132 -1.84 10.34 -0.71
CA VAL A 132 -2.06 10.16 0.72
C VAL A 132 -2.39 8.69 1.01
N VAL A 133 -1.65 8.07 1.92
CA VAL A 133 -1.98 6.72 2.42
C VAL A 133 -2.18 6.79 3.92
N ASN A 134 -3.36 6.39 4.39
CA ASN A 134 -3.68 6.22 5.80
C ASN A 134 -3.70 4.72 6.11
N GLN A 135 -2.74 4.24 6.87
CA GLN A 135 -2.62 2.84 7.31
C GLN A 135 -3.01 2.76 8.79
N ASP A 136 -4.30 2.51 9.05
CA ASP A 136 -4.81 2.38 10.42
C ASP A 136 -4.74 0.92 10.92
N GLY A 137 -4.84 -0.07 10.04
CA GLY A 137 -4.63 -1.49 10.35
C GLY A 137 -3.15 -1.89 10.42
N GLU A 138 -2.86 -3.08 10.94
CA GLU A 138 -1.50 -3.61 10.95
C GLU A 138 -0.96 -3.84 9.53
N LEU A 139 0.34 -3.58 9.33
CA LEU A 139 1.05 -3.81 8.08
C LEU A 139 2.15 -4.85 8.29
N ASP A 140 1.94 -6.06 7.79
CA ASP A 140 2.90 -7.16 7.86
C ASP A 140 3.53 -7.42 6.50
N VAL A 141 4.85 -7.27 6.36
CA VAL A 141 5.58 -7.42 5.10
C VAL A 141 6.70 -8.44 5.22
N SER A 142 6.71 -9.41 4.32
CA SER A 142 7.71 -10.49 4.30
C SER A 142 8.04 -10.96 2.89
N GLY A 143 9.01 -11.85 2.78
CA GLY A 143 9.34 -12.53 1.53
C GLY A 143 9.84 -11.64 0.39
N GLY A 144 10.29 -10.40 0.67
CA GLY A 144 10.71 -9.43 -0.35
C GLY A 144 9.55 -8.64 -0.96
N GLY A 145 8.43 -8.50 -0.23
CA GLY A 145 7.29 -7.67 -0.62
C GLY A 145 7.44 -6.20 -0.18
N HIS A 146 6.60 -5.34 -0.74
CA HIS A 146 6.46 -3.93 -0.35
C HIS A 146 5.07 -3.68 0.24
N GLY A 147 4.98 -3.11 1.42
CA GLY A 147 3.70 -2.77 2.03
C GLY A 147 3.02 -1.61 1.32
N ILE A 148 3.68 -0.46 1.31
CA ILE A 148 3.26 0.76 0.62
C ILE A 148 4.40 1.20 -0.29
N ASP A 149 4.11 1.40 -1.58
CA ASP A 149 5.06 1.86 -2.59
C ASP A 149 4.48 3.07 -3.33
N ILE A 150 5.13 4.24 -3.20
CA ILE A 150 4.67 5.48 -3.81
C ILE A 150 5.77 6.05 -4.71
N THR A 151 5.41 6.33 -5.95
CA THR A 151 6.25 7.08 -6.90
C THR A 151 5.59 8.42 -7.20
N GLY A 152 6.18 9.51 -6.70
CA GLY A 152 5.68 10.88 -6.92
C GLY A 152 6.02 11.82 -5.77
N ASP A 153 5.99 13.12 -6.06
CA ASP A 153 6.36 14.15 -5.10
C ASP A 153 5.25 14.48 -4.10
N SER A 154 5.63 14.98 -2.95
CA SER A 154 4.72 15.47 -1.91
C SER A 154 3.77 14.40 -1.35
N ALA A 155 4.19 13.14 -1.38
CA ALA A 155 3.42 12.05 -0.79
C ALA A 155 3.36 12.15 0.75
N THR A 156 2.25 11.73 1.33
CA THR A 156 2.07 11.62 2.77
C THR A 156 1.62 10.20 3.13
N VAL A 157 2.31 9.58 4.08
CA VAL A 157 1.90 8.29 4.67
C VAL A 157 1.71 8.49 6.17
N ASP A 158 0.50 8.22 6.65
CA ASP A 158 0.15 8.20 8.07
C ASP A 158 -0.06 6.73 8.49
N ASN A 159 0.96 6.13 9.11
CA ASN A 159 0.91 4.76 9.62
C ASN A 159 0.62 4.79 11.13
N LYS A 160 -0.62 4.52 11.51
CA LYS A 160 -1.07 4.44 12.91
C LYS A 160 -1.15 3.02 13.41
N GLY A 161 -1.30 2.06 12.50
CA GLY A 161 -1.22 0.65 12.81
C GLY A 161 0.21 0.20 13.13
N GLY A 162 0.36 -0.98 13.69
CA GLY A 162 1.67 -1.62 13.85
C GLY A 162 2.28 -1.96 12.50
N MET A 163 3.61 -1.98 12.41
CA MET A 163 4.32 -2.42 11.21
C MET A 163 5.32 -3.51 11.55
N THR A 164 5.22 -4.67 10.89
CA THR A 164 6.19 -5.74 10.97
C THR A 164 6.83 -5.95 9.61
N VAL A 165 8.16 -5.85 9.53
CA VAL A 165 8.89 -6.08 8.29
C VAL A 165 9.97 -7.13 8.53
N THR A 166 9.88 -8.21 7.79
CA THR A 166 10.77 -9.36 7.96
C THR A 166 11.32 -9.82 6.62
N ASP A 167 12.54 -10.28 6.62
CA ASP A 167 13.28 -10.83 5.49
C ASP A 167 13.93 -9.78 4.57
N PRO A 168 15.03 -10.17 3.91
CA PRO A 168 15.73 -9.30 2.98
C PRO A 168 14.82 -8.84 1.84
N ASP A 169 15.07 -7.64 1.36
CA ASP A 169 14.31 -6.98 0.29
C ASP A 169 12.83 -6.65 0.63
N SER A 170 12.37 -6.97 1.86
CA SER A 170 11.05 -6.53 2.34
C SER A 170 11.11 -5.07 2.81
N ILE A 171 10.16 -4.25 2.34
CA ILE A 171 10.06 -2.83 2.69
C ILE A 171 8.64 -2.52 3.18
N GLY A 172 8.52 -1.95 4.37
CA GLY A 172 7.22 -1.55 4.91
C GLY A 172 6.64 -0.38 4.11
N ILE A 173 7.36 0.72 4.05
CA ILE A 173 6.97 1.94 3.33
C ILE A 173 8.13 2.38 2.43
N GLN A 174 7.89 2.47 1.13
CA GLN A 174 8.83 3.01 0.14
C GLN A 174 8.23 4.25 -0.52
N ILE A 175 9.01 5.32 -0.64
CA ILE A 175 8.62 6.52 -1.37
C ILE A 175 9.78 6.99 -2.26
N ASP A 176 9.52 7.10 -3.55
CA ASP A 176 10.42 7.68 -4.55
C ASP A 176 9.87 9.02 -5.01
N GLY A 177 10.27 10.12 -4.34
CA GLY A 177 9.81 11.47 -4.64
C GLY A 177 10.25 12.50 -3.60
N ASP A 178 10.27 13.75 -4.00
CA ASP A 178 10.67 14.86 -3.14
C ASP A 178 9.55 15.28 -2.18
N LYS A 179 9.93 15.87 -1.04
CA LYS A 179 9.01 16.42 -0.02
C LYS A 179 8.04 15.42 0.57
N ALA A 180 8.42 14.16 0.57
CA ALA A 180 7.64 13.11 1.21
C ALA A 180 7.54 13.32 2.73
N VAL A 181 6.39 12.98 3.30
CA VAL A 181 6.15 12.96 4.75
C VAL A 181 5.69 11.58 5.17
N VAL A 182 6.39 10.97 6.12
CA VAL A 182 5.97 9.69 6.73
C VAL A 182 5.79 9.89 8.22
N ASN A 183 4.63 9.56 8.73
CA ASN A 183 4.31 9.56 10.15
C ASN A 183 4.07 8.12 10.61
N ASN A 184 5.01 7.55 11.37
CA ASN A 184 4.90 6.23 11.99
C ASN A 184 4.49 6.42 13.45
N ASP A 185 3.18 6.41 13.71
CA ASP A 185 2.62 6.53 15.05
C ASP A 185 2.46 5.17 15.74
N GLY A 186 2.29 4.10 14.95
CA GLY A 186 2.27 2.73 15.44
C GLY A 186 3.65 2.15 15.73
N ASP A 187 3.71 1.09 16.53
CA ASP A 187 4.95 0.40 16.83
C ASP A 187 5.46 -0.35 15.59
N SER A 188 6.79 -0.31 15.38
CA SER A 188 7.44 -0.96 14.23
C SER A 188 8.45 -2.01 14.69
N ALA A 189 8.36 -3.22 14.12
CA ALA A 189 9.29 -4.31 14.34
C ALA A 189 9.95 -4.73 13.03
N ILE A 190 11.23 -4.47 12.87
CA ILE A 190 11.99 -4.76 11.65
C ILE A 190 13.06 -5.80 11.97
N SER A 191 13.11 -6.88 11.18
CA SER A 191 14.04 -7.98 11.45
C SER A 191 14.51 -8.70 10.18
N ASN A 192 15.53 -9.54 10.35
CA ASN A 192 16.05 -10.44 9.32
C ASN A 192 16.44 -9.77 7.99
N GLY A 193 16.86 -8.51 8.01
CA GLY A 193 17.29 -7.78 6.81
C GLY A 193 16.20 -6.91 6.16
N GLY A 194 15.03 -6.78 6.77
CA GLY A 194 13.97 -5.90 6.27
C GLY A 194 14.26 -4.41 6.48
N THR A 195 13.55 -3.56 5.74
CA THR A 195 13.57 -2.09 5.88
C THR A 195 12.19 -1.57 6.27
N GLY A 196 12.09 -0.86 7.37
CA GLY A 196 10.82 -0.28 7.82
C GLY A 196 10.33 0.81 6.88
N THR A 197 11.08 1.91 6.81
CA THR A 197 10.76 3.06 5.94
C THR A 197 11.95 3.40 5.06
N GLN A 198 11.74 3.52 3.76
CA GLN A 198 12.74 3.97 2.79
C GLN A 198 12.20 5.17 2.00
N VAL A 199 12.95 6.26 1.97
CA VAL A 199 12.58 7.45 1.17
C VAL A 199 13.74 7.86 0.29
N ASN A 200 13.51 7.93 -1.01
CA ASN A 200 14.46 8.42 -2.02
C ASN A 200 13.94 9.75 -2.56
N GLY A 201 14.43 10.86 -2.03
CA GLY A 201 14.03 12.20 -2.45
C GLY A 201 14.52 13.29 -1.53
N ASP A 202 14.57 14.50 -2.05
CA ASP A 202 15.00 15.69 -1.30
C ASP A 202 13.88 16.23 -0.39
N GLU A 203 14.27 16.90 0.68
CA GLU A 203 13.34 17.59 1.61
C GLU A 203 12.34 16.64 2.31
N ALA A 204 12.64 15.35 2.39
CA ALA A 204 11.78 14.37 3.06
C ALA A 204 11.73 14.55 4.58
N THR A 205 10.60 14.22 5.20
CA THR A 205 10.43 14.20 6.65
C THR A 205 9.88 12.86 7.10
N VAL A 206 10.55 12.19 8.03
CA VAL A 206 10.06 10.95 8.67
C VAL A 206 9.92 11.19 10.17
N ASN A 207 8.74 10.98 10.71
CA ASN A 207 8.40 11.10 12.12
C ASN A 207 8.12 9.70 12.68
N ASN A 208 8.97 9.19 13.55
CA ASN A 208 8.80 7.91 14.25
C ASN A 208 8.35 8.18 15.68
N ASN A 209 7.03 8.20 15.90
CA ASN A 209 6.42 8.48 17.19
C ASN A 209 6.17 7.21 18.01
N GLY A 210 5.91 6.08 17.34
CA GLY A 210 5.80 4.76 17.95
C GLY A 210 7.15 4.14 18.30
N LYS A 211 7.14 3.05 19.05
CA LYS A 211 8.37 2.29 19.34
C LYS A 211 8.89 1.61 18.06
N THR A 212 10.17 1.80 17.77
CA THR A 212 10.85 1.11 16.67
C THR A 212 11.86 0.10 17.23
N THR A 213 11.69 -1.17 16.87
CA THR A 213 12.62 -2.25 17.19
C THR A 213 13.26 -2.75 15.91
N VAL A 214 14.59 -2.72 15.83
CA VAL A 214 15.37 -3.18 14.68
C VAL A 214 16.32 -4.29 15.13
N ASP A 215 16.13 -5.49 14.65
CA ASP A 215 16.93 -6.65 15.04
C ASP A 215 17.49 -7.42 13.83
N GLY A 216 18.74 -7.79 13.93
CA GLY A 216 19.41 -8.62 12.93
C GLY A 216 20.22 -7.84 11.89
N GLN A 217 21.17 -8.56 11.33
CA GLN A 217 22.08 -8.00 10.34
C GLN A 217 21.34 -7.61 9.07
N GLY A 218 21.58 -6.41 8.57
CA GLY A 218 20.97 -5.88 7.35
C GLY A 218 19.61 -5.23 7.57
N SER A 219 19.00 -5.35 8.77
CA SER A 219 17.74 -4.68 9.10
C SER A 219 17.94 -3.17 9.24
N THR A 220 17.03 -2.36 8.69
CA THR A 220 17.05 -0.89 8.76
C THR A 220 15.70 -0.35 9.21
N GLY A 221 15.68 0.47 10.24
CA GLY A 221 14.46 1.13 10.70
C GLY A 221 13.99 2.18 9.70
N THR A 222 14.81 3.21 9.48
CA THR A 222 14.55 4.29 8.52
C THR A 222 15.78 4.54 7.66
N GLU A 223 15.60 4.58 6.36
CA GLU A 223 16.61 4.94 5.36
C GLU A 223 16.14 6.12 4.52
N ILE A 224 16.96 7.16 4.38
CA ILE A 224 16.65 8.29 3.51
C ILE A 224 17.84 8.58 2.59
N ALA A 225 17.60 8.59 1.29
CA ALA A 225 18.55 9.01 0.29
C ALA A 225 18.07 10.33 -0.35
N GLY A 226 18.65 11.46 0.10
CA GLY A 226 18.28 12.79 -0.40
C GLY A 226 18.93 13.89 0.42
N ASN A 227 18.74 15.14 -0.03
CA ASN A 227 19.26 16.32 0.65
C ASN A 227 18.19 16.96 1.53
N ASN A 228 18.61 17.64 2.60
CA ASN A 228 17.72 18.37 3.51
C ASN A 228 16.64 17.52 4.17
N ALA A 229 16.85 16.22 4.29
CA ALA A 229 15.93 15.32 4.97
C ALA A 229 15.93 15.53 6.49
N VAL A 230 14.79 15.28 7.11
CA VAL A 230 14.60 15.36 8.57
C VAL A 230 14.05 14.04 9.08
N VAL A 231 14.69 13.46 10.10
CA VAL A 231 14.14 12.32 10.84
C VAL A 231 13.92 12.75 12.29
N ASN A 232 12.70 12.66 12.77
CA ASN A 232 12.32 12.88 14.15
C ASN A 232 12.04 11.51 14.80
N GLN A 233 12.85 11.11 15.75
CA GLN A 233 12.69 9.86 16.50
C GLN A 233 12.23 10.20 17.91
N ASP A 234 10.91 10.33 18.09
CA ASP A 234 10.30 10.67 19.38
C ASP A 234 9.95 9.41 20.18
N GLY A 235 9.64 8.30 19.50
CA GLY A 235 9.43 7.00 20.11
C GLY A 235 10.73 6.31 20.55
N GLU A 236 10.59 5.25 21.35
CA GLU A 236 11.72 4.42 21.77
C GLU A 236 12.34 3.72 20.54
N LEU A 237 13.66 3.73 20.44
CA LEU A 237 14.42 3.05 19.39
C LEU A 237 15.32 1.98 20.03
N ASP A 238 15.00 0.71 19.80
CA ASP A 238 15.78 -0.45 20.20
C ASP A 238 16.49 -1.07 18.99
N VAL A 239 17.82 -1.07 18.96
CA VAL A 239 18.61 -1.63 17.88
C VAL A 239 19.51 -2.75 18.38
N SER A 240 19.44 -3.93 17.79
CA SER A 240 20.22 -5.10 18.17
C SER A 240 20.66 -5.94 16.96
N GLY A 241 21.45 -6.97 17.21
CA GLY A 241 21.79 -7.95 16.19
C GLY A 241 22.59 -7.46 14.97
N GLY A 242 23.07 -6.20 14.97
CA GLY A 242 23.75 -5.58 13.84
C GLY A 242 22.82 -4.83 12.87
N GLY A 243 21.62 -4.48 13.32
CA GLY A 243 20.68 -3.61 12.59
C GLY A 243 21.10 -2.13 12.61
N HIS A 244 20.44 -1.32 11.80
CA HIS A 244 20.58 0.13 11.72
C HIS A 244 19.24 0.80 12.07
N GLY A 245 19.25 1.74 13.03
CA GLY A 245 18.02 2.42 13.46
C GLY A 245 17.55 3.48 12.46
N VAL A 246 18.47 4.37 12.07
CA VAL A 246 18.26 5.50 11.14
C VAL A 246 19.51 5.68 10.30
#